data_4315555bec15de23293c6850e68d22d5
#
_entry.id   4315555bec15de23293c6850e68d22d5
#
_cell.length_a   1.000
_cell.length_b   1.000
_cell.length_c   1.000
_cell.angle_alpha   90.00
_cell.angle_beta   90.00
_cell.angle_gamma   90.00
#
_symmetry.space_group_name_H-M   'P 1'
#
loop_
_entity.id
_entity.type
_entity.pdbx_description
1 polymer ?
#
loop_
_entity_poly.entity_id
_entity_poly.type
_entity_poly.pdbx_seq_one_letter_code
_entity_poly.pdbx_strand_id
1 'polypeptide(L)'
;MAPRPLVHLITDKSVMTRLAVVAQPTPHTQPEQHAPPVQWLRVKYAKRGRARFTSHRDFGRAFERALRRAGVPMAYTSGYSPHPRISYANAAPTGAASEAEYLEIGLAAVCDPDKVRDALDAALPHGLDVVEVVAASPGVLANELTGSHWRVDVPGLSAATLQAAADAFLAKEMVQVQRMTKNGMREFDTRAAVITLNVQDARLTVTLAHQTPLVRPDDVLAGMRLACPEFVPIDPPVLTRLAQGRLDPESGVITELRH
;
A
#
# COMPACT_ATOMS: atom_id res chain seq x y z
N MET A 1 18.55 60.23 -78.02
CA MET A 1 17.97 58.90 -78.25
C MET A 1 19.11 57.92 -78.17
N ALA A 2 19.40 57.38 -77.02
CA ALA A 2 20.53 56.49 -76.72
C ALA A 2 20.07 55.05 -76.42
N PRO A 3 20.70 54.03 -76.97
CA PRO A 3 20.25 52.66 -76.73
C PRO A 3 20.77 52.13 -75.37
N ARG A 4 20.01 51.30 -74.73
CA ARG A 4 20.29 50.61 -73.48
C ARG A 4 21.32 49.49 -73.70
N PRO A 5 22.19 49.23 -72.74
CA PRO A 5 23.03 48.06 -72.77
C PRO A 5 22.34 46.82 -72.20
N LEU A 6 22.50 45.69 -72.86
CA LEU A 6 22.12 44.33 -72.40
C LEU A 6 22.91 43.91 -71.18
N VAL A 7 22.25 43.50 -70.16
CA VAL A 7 22.80 42.87 -68.98
C VAL A 7 22.89 41.36 -69.25
N HIS A 8 24.10 40.81 -69.29
CA HIS A 8 24.35 39.39 -69.32
C HIS A 8 24.08 38.77 -67.97
N LEU A 9 23.10 37.87 -67.87
CA LEU A 9 22.89 37.02 -66.72
C LEU A 9 23.94 35.87 -66.75
N ILE A 10 24.89 35.92 -65.84
CA ILE A 10 25.73 34.78 -65.52
C ILE A 10 24.98 33.91 -64.53
N THR A 11 24.48 32.74 -64.97
CA THR A 11 23.91 31.70 -64.12
C THR A 11 25.05 30.85 -63.58
N ASP A 12 25.48 31.19 -62.38
CA ASP A 12 26.36 30.29 -61.58
C ASP A 12 25.51 29.29 -60.82
N LYS A 13 25.47 28.04 -61.32
CA LYS A 13 24.86 26.88 -60.66
C LYS A 13 25.91 26.12 -59.88
N SER A 14 26.39 26.66 -58.78
CA SER A 14 27.07 25.86 -57.74
C SER A 14 26.28 25.90 -56.48
N VAL A 15 25.11 25.28 -56.50
CA VAL A 15 24.38 24.96 -55.26
C VAL A 15 25.08 23.73 -54.64
N MET A 16 25.92 23.98 -53.67
CA MET A 16 26.43 22.93 -52.78
C MET A 16 25.27 22.21 -52.10
N THR A 17 24.96 21.00 -52.55
CA THR A 17 24.13 20.06 -51.86
C THR A 17 24.86 19.67 -50.54
N ARG A 18 24.55 20.39 -49.46
CA ARG A 18 24.87 19.90 -48.11
C ARG A 18 24.00 18.67 -47.88
N LEU A 19 24.61 17.49 -48.06
CA LEU A 19 24.09 16.24 -47.56
C LEU A 19 23.92 16.39 -46.03
N ALA A 20 22.69 16.62 -45.60
CA ALA A 20 22.33 16.45 -44.20
C ALA A 20 22.57 14.98 -43.87
N VAL A 21 23.63 14.69 -43.16
CA VAL A 21 23.83 13.40 -42.48
C VAL A 21 22.68 13.29 -41.50
N VAL A 22 21.61 12.59 -41.93
CA VAL A 22 20.56 12.16 -41.00
C VAL A 22 21.26 11.20 -40.04
N ALA A 23 21.47 11.71 -38.79
CA ALA A 23 21.96 10.88 -37.72
C ALA A 23 21.02 9.68 -37.62
N GLN A 24 21.53 8.49 -37.90
CA GLN A 24 20.76 7.27 -37.66
C GLN A 24 20.40 7.25 -36.18
N PRO A 25 19.14 6.95 -35.82
CA PRO A 25 18.78 6.81 -34.43
C PRO A 25 19.69 5.73 -33.83
N THR A 26 20.40 6.08 -32.79
CA THR A 26 21.18 5.13 -31.99
C THR A 26 20.29 3.94 -31.69
N PRO A 27 20.74 2.70 -31.89
CA PRO A 27 19.94 1.53 -31.59
C PRO A 27 19.53 1.64 -30.12
N HIS A 28 18.22 1.68 -29.85
CA HIS A 28 17.69 1.62 -28.48
C HIS A 28 18.23 0.33 -27.90
N THR A 29 19.21 0.45 -27.00
CA THR A 29 19.73 -0.69 -26.24
C THR A 29 18.52 -1.35 -25.58
N GLN A 30 18.24 -2.61 -25.89
CA GLN A 30 17.17 -3.32 -25.25
C GLN A 30 17.38 -3.26 -23.74
N PRO A 31 16.32 -2.99 -22.95
CA PRO A 31 16.45 -2.94 -21.51
C PRO A 31 16.99 -4.27 -20.99
N GLU A 32 17.86 -4.18 -19.98
CA GLU A 32 18.45 -5.36 -19.35
C GLU A 32 17.35 -6.28 -18.82
N GLN A 33 17.40 -7.55 -19.23
CA GLN A 33 16.48 -8.57 -18.76
C GLN A 33 17.06 -9.22 -17.52
N HIS A 34 16.43 -9.00 -16.36
CA HIS A 34 16.79 -9.66 -15.13
C HIS A 34 16.15 -11.05 -15.03
N ALA A 35 16.89 -12.00 -14.47
CA ALA A 35 16.36 -13.34 -14.21
C ALA A 35 15.14 -13.28 -13.25
N PRO A 36 14.19 -14.21 -13.41
CA PRO A 36 13.08 -14.31 -12.46
C PRO A 36 13.60 -14.67 -11.05
N PRO A 37 12.83 -14.33 -9.99
CA PRO A 37 13.17 -14.73 -8.64
C PRO A 37 13.30 -16.26 -8.53
N VAL A 38 14.31 -16.72 -7.79
CA VAL A 38 14.49 -18.14 -7.47
C VAL A 38 13.78 -18.54 -6.18
N GLN A 39 13.44 -17.56 -5.34
CA GLN A 39 12.71 -17.74 -4.10
C GLN A 39 11.81 -16.54 -3.86
N TRP A 40 10.63 -16.79 -3.25
CA TRP A 40 9.77 -15.76 -2.70
C TRP A 40 9.65 -15.94 -1.20
N LEU A 41 9.72 -14.83 -0.50
CA LEU A 41 9.51 -14.78 0.94
C LEU A 41 8.36 -13.82 1.25
N ARG A 42 7.49 -14.20 2.18
CA ARG A 42 6.48 -13.34 2.80
C ARG A 42 7.05 -12.79 4.09
N VAL A 43 6.96 -11.48 4.23
CA VAL A 43 7.39 -10.75 5.41
C VAL A 43 6.16 -10.21 6.12
N LYS A 44 5.96 -10.61 7.38
CA LYS A 44 5.03 -9.98 8.31
C LYS A 44 5.80 -8.95 9.13
N TYR A 45 5.30 -7.73 9.21
CA TYR A 45 5.93 -6.67 10.00
C TYR A 45 4.91 -5.85 10.77
N ALA A 46 5.37 -5.22 11.85
CA ALA A 46 4.60 -4.32 12.68
C ALA A 46 4.96 -2.86 12.38
N LYS A 47 4.00 -1.97 12.64
CA LYS A 47 4.15 -0.52 12.52
C LYS A 47 3.65 0.13 13.81
N ARG A 48 4.57 0.47 14.72
CA ARG A 48 4.29 0.85 16.11
C ARG A 48 4.73 2.27 16.43
N GLY A 49 4.19 2.81 17.48
CA GLY A 49 4.58 4.12 18.02
C GLY A 49 4.54 5.22 16.96
N ARG A 50 5.62 5.98 16.80
CA ARG A 50 5.73 7.05 15.80
C ARG A 50 5.77 6.55 14.35
N ALA A 51 6.18 5.30 14.13
CA ALA A 51 6.20 4.71 12.80
C ALA A 51 4.79 4.57 12.20
N ARG A 52 3.71 4.62 13.01
CA ARG A 52 2.33 4.66 12.51
C ARG A 52 2.06 5.82 11.54
N PHE A 53 2.83 6.91 11.63
CA PHE A 53 2.70 8.07 10.75
C PHE A 53 3.53 7.96 9.46
N THR A 54 4.28 6.86 9.29
CA THR A 54 5.03 6.61 8.06
C THR A 54 4.06 6.34 6.91
N SER A 55 4.16 7.12 5.85
CA SER A 55 3.39 6.89 4.63
C SER A 55 3.85 5.61 3.92
N HIS A 56 3.00 5.04 3.07
CA HIS A 56 3.37 3.86 2.27
C HIS A 56 4.64 4.10 1.42
N ARG A 57 4.79 5.30 0.87
CA ARG A 57 5.98 5.69 0.08
C ARG A 57 7.24 5.76 0.93
N ASP A 58 7.14 6.33 2.13
CA ASP A 58 8.31 6.46 3.02
C ASP A 58 8.69 5.11 3.62
N PHE A 59 7.69 4.27 3.92
CA PHE A 59 7.93 2.88 4.29
C PHE A 59 8.68 2.13 3.18
N GLY A 60 8.21 2.18 1.93
CA GLY A 60 8.88 1.55 0.80
C GLY A 60 10.35 1.96 0.68
N ARG A 61 10.64 3.26 0.79
CA ARG A 61 12.02 3.78 0.77
C ARG A 61 12.86 3.29 1.95
N ALA A 62 12.27 3.21 3.16
CA ALA A 62 12.96 2.70 4.34
C ALA A 62 13.24 1.20 4.19
N PHE A 63 12.28 0.44 3.71
CA PHE A 63 12.39 -1.00 3.49
C PHE A 63 13.42 -1.34 2.42
N GLU A 64 13.43 -0.65 1.28
CA GLU A 64 14.46 -0.84 0.26
C GLU A 64 15.88 -0.53 0.76
N ARG A 65 16.03 0.49 1.62
CA ARG A 65 17.32 0.78 2.27
C ARG A 65 17.71 -0.33 3.26
N ALA A 66 16.74 -0.88 3.99
CA ALA A 66 16.97 -2.00 4.91
C ALA A 66 17.40 -3.26 4.17
N LEU A 67 16.75 -3.61 3.06
CA LEU A 67 17.13 -4.74 2.20
C LEU A 67 18.60 -4.64 1.74
N ARG A 68 19.01 -3.44 1.29
CA ARG A 68 20.41 -3.21 0.88
C ARG A 68 21.40 -3.32 2.04
N ARG A 69 21.07 -2.75 3.22
CA ARG A 69 21.93 -2.84 4.41
C ARG A 69 22.05 -4.26 4.95
N ALA A 70 20.95 -5.00 4.90
CA ALA A 70 20.89 -6.40 5.33
C ALA A 70 21.56 -7.37 4.31
N GLY A 71 21.99 -6.86 3.15
CA GLY A 71 22.61 -7.69 2.11
C GLY A 71 21.66 -8.73 1.50
N VAL A 72 20.34 -8.50 1.54
CA VAL A 72 19.36 -9.42 0.97
C VAL A 72 19.48 -9.43 -0.56
N PRO A 73 19.71 -10.59 -1.20
CA PRO A 73 19.94 -10.70 -2.64
C PRO A 73 18.61 -10.57 -3.40
N MET A 74 18.15 -9.33 -3.61
CA MET A 74 16.90 -9.04 -4.30
C MET A 74 16.94 -9.37 -5.76
N ALA A 75 15.87 -9.96 -6.30
CA ALA A 75 15.59 -9.97 -7.71
C ALA A 75 14.97 -8.64 -8.16
N TYR A 76 15.26 -8.23 -9.39
CA TYR A 76 14.79 -6.95 -9.95
C TYR A 76 13.82 -7.16 -11.11
N THR A 77 13.00 -6.14 -11.38
CA THR A 77 12.17 -6.11 -12.58
C THR A 77 13.02 -5.80 -13.79
N SER A 78 12.65 -6.36 -14.96
CA SER A 78 13.26 -5.99 -16.23
C SER A 78 12.75 -4.63 -16.70
N GLY A 79 13.54 -3.90 -17.47
CA GLY A 79 13.14 -2.60 -18.05
C GLY A 79 14.23 -1.53 -17.87
N TYR A 80 13.92 -0.29 -18.28
CA TYR A 80 14.84 0.85 -18.22
C TYR A 80 15.12 1.36 -16.80
N SER A 81 14.25 1.03 -15.85
CA SER A 81 14.38 1.42 -14.44
C SER A 81 14.08 0.20 -13.56
N PRO A 82 15.07 -0.69 -13.35
CA PRO A 82 14.88 -1.88 -12.55
C PRO A 82 14.53 -1.51 -11.08
N HIS A 83 13.50 -2.14 -10.55
CA HIS A 83 13.10 -2.02 -9.14
C HIS A 83 13.18 -3.38 -8.46
N PRO A 84 13.49 -3.45 -7.16
CA PRO A 84 13.42 -4.70 -6.42
C PRO A 84 12.00 -5.27 -6.49
N ARG A 85 11.89 -6.57 -6.63
CA ARG A 85 10.60 -7.27 -6.70
C ARG A 85 10.00 -7.34 -5.30
N ILE A 86 9.17 -6.37 -4.97
CA ILE A 86 8.42 -6.25 -3.72
C ILE A 86 6.94 -6.11 -4.07
N SER A 87 6.09 -6.96 -3.47
CA SER A 87 4.64 -6.89 -3.59
C SER A 87 4.05 -6.49 -2.25
N TYR A 88 3.31 -5.40 -2.20
CA TYR A 88 2.63 -4.90 -1.01
C TYR A 88 1.13 -5.21 -1.10
N ALA A 89 0.51 -5.53 0.03
CA ALA A 89 -0.94 -5.74 0.08
C ALA A 89 -1.56 -5.06 1.30
N ASN A 90 -2.71 -4.41 1.08
CA ASN A 90 -3.62 -3.89 2.11
C ASN A 90 -2.94 -3.12 3.25
N ALA A 91 -1.98 -2.24 2.93
CA ALA A 91 -1.27 -1.44 3.93
C ALA A 91 -2.22 -0.63 4.81
N ALA A 92 -1.95 -0.59 6.13
CA ALA A 92 -2.68 0.24 7.06
C ALA A 92 -2.53 1.73 6.70
N PRO A 93 -3.59 2.55 6.86
CA PRO A 93 -3.52 3.97 6.56
C PRO A 93 -2.47 4.68 7.42
N THR A 94 -1.98 5.83 6.92
CA THR A 94 -1.11 6.70 7.71
C THR A 94 -1.83 7.16 8.96
N GLY A 95 -1.17 7.07 10.11
CA GLY A 95 -1.74 7.35 11.43
C GLY A 95 -2.22 6.09 12.17
N ALA A 96 -2.49 4.98 11.49
CA ALA A 96 -2.83 3.72 12.12
C ALA A 96 -1.56 2.91 12.46
N ALA A 97 -1.54 2.35 13.67
CA ALA A 97 -0.60 1.29 14.06
C ALA A 97 -1.06 -0.06 13.49
N SER A 98 -0.13 -1.01 13.38
CA SER A 98 -0.44 -2.35 12.90
C SER A 98 0.55 -3.37 13.45
N GLU A 99 0.03 -4.53 13.83
CA GLU A 99 0.81 -5.73 14.18
C GLU A 99 0.86 -6.74 13.04
N ALA A 100 0.16 -6.47 11.93
CA ALA A 100 -0.06 -7.43 10.86
C ALA A 100 -0.05 -6.76 9.48
N GLU A 101 1.09 -6.15 9.13
CA GLU A 101 1.38 -5.72 7.76
C GLU A 101 2.07 -6.86 7.00
N TYR A 102 1.75 -7.01 5.71
CA TYR A 102 2.34 -8.05 4.88
C TYR A 102 2.90 -7.49 3.57
N LEU A 103 4.02 -8.07 3.16
CA LEU A 103 4.57 -7.90 1.82
C LEU A 103 5.27 -9.17 1.37
N GLU A 104 5.52 -9.31 0.07
CA GLU A 104 6.33 -10.40 -0.48
C GLU A 104 7.54 -9.83 -1.20
N ILE A 105 8.68 -10.51 -1.08
CA ILE A 105 9.95 -10.16 -1.73
C ILE A 105 10.43 -11.32 -2.59
N GLY A 106 10.86 -11.01 -3.83
CA GLY A 106 11.48 -11.96 -4.74
C GLY A 106 12.99 -11.88 -4.65
N LEU A 107 13.65 -13.01 -4.41
CA LEU A 107 15.10 -13.12 -4.23
C LEU A 107 15.80 -13.71 -5.45
N ALA A 108 17.01 -13.24 -5.74
CA ALA A 108 17.89 -13.75 -6.78
C ALA A 108 18.71 -14.97 -6.34
N ALA A 109 18.76 -15.27 -5.03
CA ALA A 109 19.40 -16.44 -4.46
C ALA A 109 18.57 -17.00 -3.32
N VAL A 110 18.73 -18.30 -3.04
CA VAL A 110 18.03 -18.94 -1.90
C VAL A 110 18.64 -18.47 -0.58
N CYS A 111 17.79 -18.02 0.32
CA CYS A 111 18.14 -17.55 1.65
C CYS A 111 17.32 -18.28 2.72
N ASP A 112 17.89 -18.39 3.88
CA ASP A 112 17.23 -18.84 5.11
C ASP A 112 16.26 -17.73 5.59
N PRO A 113 14.96 -18.00 5.72
CA PRO A 113 13.97 -16.99 6.14
C PRO A 113 14.26 -16.37 7.50
N ASP A 114 14.74 -17.14 8.47
CA ASP A 114 15.06 -16.63 9.82
C ASP A 114 16.23 -15.65 9.78
N LYS A 115 17.27 -15.94 8.99
CA LYS A 115 18.40 -15.02 8.81
C LYS A 115 17.97 -13.74 8.10
N VAL A 116 17.06 -13.83 7.13
CA VAL A 116 16.50 -12.66 6.45
C VAL A 116 15.68 -11.83 7.44
N ARG A 117 14.85 -12.46 8.29
CA ARG A 117 14.10 -11.79 9.36
C ARG A 117 15.04 -10.98 10.25
N ASP A 118 16.02 -11.62 10.84
CA ASP A 118 16.92 -11.00 11.82
C ASP A 118 17.74 -9.86 11.21
N ALA A 119 18.23 -10.05 9.99
CA ALA A 119 18.98 -9.02 9.27
C ALA A 119 18.11 -7.81 8.88
N LEU A 120 16.86 -8.02 8.47
CA LEU A 120 15.93 -6.94 8.14
C LEU A 120 15.46 -6.20 9.38
N ASP A 121 15.15 -6.90 10.46
CA ASP A 121 14.72 -6.30 11.72
C ASP A 121 15.82 -5.39 12.29
N ALA A 122 17.07 -5.84 12.30
CA ALA A 122 18.22 -5.05 12.70
C ALA A 122 18.50 -3.83 11.77
N ALA A 123 18.05 -3.89 10.51
CA ALA A 123 18.28 -2.85 9.52
C ALA A 123 17.14 -1.81 9.45
N LEU A 124 15.94 -2.13 9.92
CA LEU A 124 14.79 -1.22 9.90
C LEU A 124 14.88 -0.17 11.03
N PRO A 125 14.25 1.00 10.85
CA PRO A 125 14.14 1.97 11.93
C PRO A 125 13.19 1.48 13.02
N HIS A 126 13.44 1.89 14.25
CA HIS A 126 12.63 1.58 15.43
C HIS A 126 11.13 1.83 15.19
N GLY A 127 10.31 0.85 15.55
CA GLY A 127 8.85 0.87 15.36
C GLY A 127 8.38 0.32 14.01
N LEU A 128 9.32 -0.09 13.16
CA LEU A 128 9.07 -0.95 12.00
C LEU A 128 9.80 -2.27 12.28
N ASP A 129 9.09 -3.21 12.87
CA ASP A 129 9.68 -4.44 13.41
C ASP A 129 9.27 -5.63 12.53
N VAL A 130 10.23 -6.45 12.09
CA VAL A 130 9.93 -7.67 11.32
C VAL A 130 9.51 -8.77 12.31
N VAL A 131 8.27 -9.20 12.17
CA VAL A 131 7.68 -10.20 13.08
C VAL A 131 8.00 -11.62 12.63
N GLU A 132 7.85 -11.87 11.32
CA GLU A 132 8.00 -13.21 10.74
C GLU A 132 8.42 -13.11 9.27
N VAL A 133 9.22 -14.06 8.82
CA VAL A 133 9.53 -14.26 7.40
C VAL A 133 9.38 -15.75 7.09
N VAL A 134 8.60 -16.06 6.05
CA VAL A 134 8.33 -17.44 5.63
C VAL A 134 8.44 -17.59 4.12
N ALA A 135 8.60 -18.81 3.63
CA ALA A 135 8.52 -19.10 2.21
C ALA A 135 7.11 -18.76 1.68
N ALA A 136 7.03 -18.28 0.44
CA ALA A 136 5.78 -17.86 -0.17
C ALA A 136 5.67 -18.30 -1.63
N SER A 137 4.43 -18.37 -2.12
CA SER A 137 4.13 -18.48 -3.54
C SER A 137 3.75 -17.09 -4.06
N PRO A 138 4.29 -16.64 -5.20
CA PRO A 138 4.06 -15.30 -5.70
C PRO A 138 2.62 -15.05 -6.13
N GLY A 139 2.14 -13.81 -5.92
CA GLY A 139 0.90 -13.33 -6.53
C GLY A 139 -0.39 -13.70 -5.80
N VAL A 140 -0.34 -14.40 -4.68
CA VAL A 140 -1.54 -14.82 -3.92
C VAL A 140 -1.84 -13.93 -2.71
N LEU A 141 -0.89 -13.16 -2.23
CA LEU A 141 -0.98 -12.40 -0.98
C LEU A 141 -2.27 -11.54 -0.88
N ALA A 142 -2.56 -10.75 -1.89
CA ALA A 142 -3.74 -9.87 -1.86
C ALA A 142 -5.06 -10.63 -1.78
N ASN A 143 -5.14 -11.82 -2.39
CA ASN A 143 -6.33 -12.65 -2.40
C ASN A 143 -6.53 -13.41 -1.08
N GLU A 144 -5.45 -13.61 -0.32
CA GLU A 144 -5.49 -14.27 0.98
C GLU A 144 -5.87 -13.33 2.13
N LEU A 145 -5.71 -12.02 1.92
CA LEU A 145 -6.06 -11.01 2.91
C LEU A 145 -7.54 -10.59 2.74
N THR A 146 -8.46 -11.43 3.22
CA THR A 146 -9.91 -11.21 3.05
C THR A 146 -10.57 -10.52 4.24
N GLY A 147 -9.85 -10.31 5.35
CA GLY A 147 -10.35 -9.57 6.49
C GLY A 147 -9.26 -9.06 7.40
N SER A 148 -9.66 -8.18 8.34
CA SER A 148 -8.77 -7.59 9.33
C SER A 148 -9.51 -7.33 10.65
N HIS A 149 -8.78 -7.51 11.75
CA HIS A 149 -9.26 -7.22 13.11
C HIS A 149 -8.55 -6.00 13.66
N TRP A 150 -9.32 -5.07 14.23
CA TRP A 150 -8.82 -3.78 14.68
C TRP A 150 -9.24 -3.48 16.11
N ARG A 151 -8.36 -2.78 16.83
CA ARG A 151 -8.68 -2.06 18.05
C ARG A 151 -8.76 -0.56 17.72
N VAL A 152 -9.78 0.09 18.25
CA VAL A 152 -10.00 1.53 18.13
C VAL A 152 -10.15 2.11 19.53
N ASP A 153 -9.15 2.85 19.96
CA ASP A 153 -9.20 3.60 21.22
C ASP A 153 -9.85 4.96 20.92
N VAL A 154 -10.96 5.25 21.59
CA VAL A 154 -11.75 6.49 21.38
C VAL A 154 -11.71 7.32 22.66
N PRO A 155 -10.72 8.21 22.82
CA PRO A 155 -10.56 8.97 24.06
C PRO A 155 -11.71 9.97 24.25
N GLY A 156 -12.03 10.23 25.52
CA GLY A 156 -13.02 11.25 25.91
C GLY A 156 -14.48 10.81 25.83
N LEU A 157 -14.78 9.57 25.44
CA LEU A 157 -16.13 9.01 25.46
C LEU A 157 -16.30 7.99 26.59
N SER A 158 -17.51 7.96 27.19
CA SER A 158 -17.87 6.91 28.13
C SER A 158 -18.11 5.56 27.41
N ALA A 159 -17.91 4.45 28.12
CA ALA A 159 -18.24 3.13 27.58
C ALA A 159 -19.73 3.04 27.18
N ALA A 160 -20.63 3.68 27.94
CA ALA A 160 -22.07 3.69 27.66
C ALA A 160 -22.39 4.43 26.34
N THR A 161 -21.78 5.59 26.10
CA THR A 161 -21.96 6.35 24.84
C THR A 161 -21.42 5.56 23.66
N LEU A 162 -20.26 4.92 23.85
CA LEU A 162 -19.63 4.11 22.81
C LEU A 162 -20.46 2.88 22.48
N GLN A 163 -21.05 2.21 23.50
CA GLN A 163 -21.95 1.08 23.31
C GLN A 163 -23.23 1.50 22.59
N ALA A 164 -23.87 2.59 23.01
CA ALA A 164 -25.08 3.09 22.35
C ALA A 164 -24.83 3.40 20.85
N ALA A 165 -23.68 3.98 20.52
CA ALA A 165 -23.32 4.26 19.14
C ALA A 165 -23.05 2.99 18.33
N ALA A 166 -22.41 2.00 18.93
CA ALA A 166 -22.19 0.69 18.29
C ALA A 166 -23.51 -0.02 18.02
N ASP A 167 -24.43 -0.05 19.02
CA ASP A 167 -25.73 -0.69 18.89
C ASP A 167 -26.61 0.01 17.85
N ALA A 168 -26.61 1.36 17.82
CA ALA A 168 -27.33 2.14 16.83
C ALA A 168 -26.81 1.88 15.40
N PHE A 169 -25.50 1.75 15.25
CA PHE A 169 -24.88 1.40 13.96
C PHE A 169 -25.22 -0.04 13.54
N LEU A 170 -25.10 -1.00 14.45
CA LEU A 170 -25.39 -2.41 14.19
C LEU A 170 -26.86 -2.68 13.87
N ALA A 171 -27.79 -1.89 14.43
CA ALA A 171 -29.22 -1.98 14.18
C ALA A 171 -29.62 -1.55 12.74
N LYS A 172 -28.73 -0.89 11.99
CA LYS A 172 -28.98 -0.49 10.61
C LYS A 172 -28.65 -1.65 9.66
N GLU A 173 -29.48 -1.85 8.65
CA GLU A 173 -29.18 -2.78 7.55
C GLU A 173 -28.08 -2.25 6.65
N MET A 174 -28.03 -0.93 6.45
CA MET A 174 -27.09 -0.22 5.59
C MET A 174 -26.69 1.11 6.22
N VAL A 175 -25.41 1.48 6.11
CA VAL A 175 -24.89 2.80 6.52
C VAL A 175 -23.96 3.32 5.44
N GLN A 176 -24.48 4.24 4.62
CA GLN A 176 -23.71 4.88 3.55
C GLN A 176 -22.80 5.97 4.12
N VAL A 177 -21.53 5.91 3.74
CA VAL A 177 -20.56 6.96 4.05
C VAL A 177 -19.88 7.44 2.77
N GLN A 178 -19.38 8.66 2.81
CA GLN A 178 -18.63 9.25 1.72
C GLN A 178 -17.18 9.43 2.11
N ARG A 179 -16.26 9.05 1.22
CA ARG A 179 -14.82 9.25 1.40
C ARG A 179 -14.19 9.81 0.13
N MET A 180 -13.40 10.88 0.28
CA MET A 180 -12.58 11.40 -0.81
C MET A 180 -11.46 10.40 -1.13
N THR A 181 -11.35 10.03 -2.41
CA THR A 181 -10.28 9.19 -2.95
C THR A 181 -9.51 9.95 -4.04
N LYS A 182 -8.39 9.41 -4.48
CA LYS A 182 -7.65 9.98 -5.62
C LYS A 182 -8.50 10.09 -6.92
N ASN A 183 -9.59 9.32 -7.01
CA ASN A 183 -10.50 9.28 -8.15
C ASN A 183 -11.81 10.04 -7.87
N GLY A 184 -11.84 10.93 -6.86
CA GLY A 184 -13.01 11.71 -6.45
C GLY A 184 -13.74 11.12 -5.24
N MET A 185 -14.90 11.72 -4.92
CA MET A 185 -15.77 11.28 -3.84
C MET A 185 -16.35 9.90 -4.17
N ARG A 186 -16.29 8.98 -3.23
CA ARG A 186 -16.94 7.66 -3.32
C ARG A 186 -17.88 7.47 -2.15
N GLU A 187 -19.03 6.93 -2.46
CA GLU A 187 -20.04 6.49 -1.50
C GLU A 187 -20.06 4.97 -1.43
N PHE A 188 -20.16 4.42 -0.25
CA PHE A 188 -20.19 2.96 -0.04
C PHE A 188 -20.78 2.61 1.33
N ASP A 189 -21.32 1.39 1.43
CA ASP A 189 -21.89 0.87 2.66
C ASP A 189 -20.79 0.38 3.61
N THR A 190 -20.73 0.95 4.80
CA THR A 190 -19.80 0.54 5.85
C THR A 190 -20.34 -0.61 6.69
N ARG A 191 -21.69 -0.70 6.84
CA ARG A 191 -22.31 -1.73 7.65
C ARG A 191 -22.07 -3.13 7.11
N ALA A 192 -22.15 -3.29 5.79
CA ALA A 192 -21.92 -4.58 5.11
C ALA A 192 -20.51 -5.15 5.31
N ALA A 193 -19.51 -4.29 5.55
CA ALA A 193 -18.14 -4.75 5.81
C ALA A 193 -17.90 -5.18 7.26
N VAL A 194 -18.76 -4.78 8.21
CA VAL A 194 -18.59 -5.08 9.63
C VAL A 194 -19.13 -6.48 9.95
N ILE A 195 -18.24 -7.40 10.30
CA ILE A 195 -18.57 -8.75 10.76
C ILE A 195 -18.86 -8.75 12.25
N THR A 196 -17.95 -8.16 13.06
CA THR A 196 -18.15 -7.97 14.50
C THR A 196 -17.78 -6.55 14.90
N LEU A 197 -18.52 -6.00 15.86
CA LEU A 197 -18.21 -4.72 16.49
C LEU A 197 -18.58 -4.84 17.96
N ASN A 198 -17.57 -4.74 18.84
CA ASN A 198 -17.75 -4.91 20.27
C ASN A 198 -17.14 -3.72 21.02
N VAL A 199 -17.71 -3.41 22.18
CA VAL A 199 -17.22 -2.38 23.09
C VAL A 199 -16.74 -3.06 24.38
N GLN A 200 -15.53 -2.75 24.80
CA GLN A 200 -14.96 -3.18 26.06
C GLN A 200 -14.07 -2.06 26.63
N ASP A 201 -14.25 -1.70 27.88
CA ASP A 201 -13.42 -0.71 28.59
C ASP A 201 -13.25 0.63 27.81
N ALA A 202 -14.36 1.18 27.29
CA ALA A 202 -14.37 2.38 26.43
C ALA A 202 -13.49 2.28 25.18
N ARG A 203 -13.38 1.08 24.63
CA ARG A 203 -12.59 0.73 23.47
C ARG A 203 -13.44 -0.08 22.50
N LEU A 204 -13.27 0.14 21.19
CA LEU A 204 -13.90 -0.70 20.17
C LEU A 204 -12.93 -1.78 19.69
N THR A 205 -13.47 -2.96 19.44
CA THR A 205 -12.85 -3.96 18.56
C THR A 205 -13.78 -4.21 17.38
N VAL A 206 -13.23 -4.22 16.18
CA VAL A 206 -14.00 -4.43 14.95
C VAL A 206 -13.30 -5.40 14.01
N THR A 207 -14.05 -6.38 13.51
CA THR A 207 -13.61 -7.26 12.41
C THR A 207 -14.25 -6.79 11.13
N LEU A 208 -13.42 -6.49 10.13
CA LEU A 208 -13.82 -6.00 8.82
C LEU A 208 -13.54 -7.03 7.73
N ALA A 209 -14.54 -7.34 6.93
CA ALA A 209 -14.35 -8.02 5.66
C ALA A 209 -13.72 -7.06 4.64
N HIS A 210 -12.77 -7.55 3.86
CA HIS A 210 -12.16 -6.77 2.79
C HIS A 210 -13.05 -6.85 1.54
N GLN A 211 -13.56 -5.72 1.13
CA GLN A 211 -14.42 -5.55 -0.05
C GLN A 211 -13.92 -4.39 -0.92
N THR A 212 -14.53 -4.16 -2.04
CA THR A 212 -14.17 -3.04 -2.93
C THR A 212 -15.31 -2.02 -2.97
N PRO A 213 -15.07 -0.77 -2.52
CA PRO A 213 -13.85 -0.23 -1.94
C PRO A 213 -13.56 -0.80 -0.53
N LEU A 214 -12.28 -0.87 -0.17
CA LEU A 214 -11.89 -1.33 1.17
C LEU A 214 -12.42 -0.38 2.25
N VAL A 215 -13.25 -0.89 3.15
CA VAL A 215 -13.74 -0.17 4.33
C VAL A 215 -12.66 -0.16 5.42
N ARG A 216 -12.47 0.99 6.05
CA ARG A 216 -11.49 1.24 7.10
C ARG A 216 -12.19 1.50 8.44
N PRO A 217 -11.51 1.36 9.57
CA PRO A 217 -12.12 1.73 10.86
C PRO A 217 -12.63 3.17 10.91
N ASP A 218 -11.94 4.13 10.28
CA ASP A 218 -12.41 5.53 10.18
C ASP A 218 -13.77 5.65 9.48
N ASP A 219 -14.02 4.82 8.47
CA ASP A 219 -15.31 4.81 7.77
C ASP A 219 -16.41 4.25 8.68
N VAL A 220 -16.09 3.25 9.51
CA VAL A 220 -17.01 2.70 10.52
C VAL A 220 -17.35 3.76 11.57
N LEU A 221 -16.34 4.49 12.06
CA LEU A 221 -16.56 5.59 13.02
C LEU A 221 -17.43 6.72 12.41
N ALA A 222 -17.22 7.03 11.12
CA ALA A 222 -18.09 7.97 10.41
C ALA A 222 -19.53 7.43 10.32
N GLY A 223 -19.70 6.15 10.04
CA GLY A 223 -21.01 5.48 10.03
C GLY A 223 -21.68 5.47 11.40
N MET A 224 -20.93 5.22 12.49
CA MET A 224 -21.42 5.29 13.86
C MET A 224 -21.93 6.71 14.20
N ARG A 225 -21.22 7.75 13.75
CA ARG A 225 -21.66 9.15 13.93
C ARG A 225 -22.97 9.46 13.20
N LEU A 226 -23.18 8.88 12.02
CA LEU A 226 -24.44 9.03 11.29
C LEU A 226 -25.59 8.29 11.98
N ALA A 227 -25.31 7.13 12.59
CA ALA A 227 -26.31 6.34 13.31
C ALA A 227 -26.64 6.90 14.71
N CYS A 228 -25.66 7.55 15.35
CA CYS A 228 -25.78 8.11 16.71
C CYS A 228 -25.10 9.50 16.75
N PRO A 229 -25.85 10.60 16.62
CA PRO A 229 -25.30 11.97 16.63
C PRO A 229 -24.54 12.35 17.90
N GLU A 230 -24.84 11.70 19.03
CA GLU A 230 -24.18 11.90 20.34
C GLU A 230 -22.73 11.28 20.31
N PHE A 231 -22.42 10.45 19.35
CA PHE A 231 -21.07 9.90 19.18
C PHE A 231 -20.13 10.97 18.60
N VAL A 232 -19.58 11.81 19.46
CA VAL A 232 -18.63 12.87 19.12
C VAL A 232 -17.34 12.66 19.90
N PRO A 233 -16.33 11.95 19.32
CA PRO A 233 -15.00 11.83 19.93
C PRO A 233 -14.39 13.22 20.18
N ILE A 234 -13.85 13.43 21.36
CA ILE A 234 -13.21 14.70 21.77
C ILE A 234 -11.83 14.80 21.11
N ASP A 235 -11.09 13.69 21.14
CA ASP A 235 -9.76 13.58 20.55
C ASP A 235 -9.78 12.61 19.38
N PRO A 236 -8.81 12.71 18.45
CA PRO A 236 -8.68 11.77 17.34
C PRO A 236 -8.53 10.32 17.82
N PRO A 237 -9.36 9.39 17.33
CA PRO A 237 -9.25 7.98 17.66
C PRO A 237 -7.89 7.39 17.26
N VAL A 238 -7.40 6.43 18.05
CA VAL A 238 -6.16 5.70 17.74
C VAL A 238 -6.52 4.33 17.20
N LEU A 239 -6.14 4.08 15.96
CA LEU A 239 -6.42 2.84 15.25
C LEU A 239 -5.22 1.92 15.34
N THR A 240 -5.46 0.65 15.66
CA THR A 240 -4.43 -0.40 15.66
C THR A 240 -4.97 -1.65 14.97
N ARG A 241 -4.37 -2.06 13.87
CA ARG A 241 -4.65 -3.37 13.27
C ARG A 241 -3.99 -4.44 14.13
N LEU A 242 -4.78 -5.35 14.66
CA LEU A 242 -4.29 -6.46 15.49
C LEU A 242 -3.95 -7.69 14.66
N ALA A 243 -4.80 -8.00 13.66
CA ALA A 243 -4.62 -9.13 12.76
C ALA A 243 -5.13 -8.81 11.36
N GLN A 244 -4.58 -9.50 10.37
CA GLN A 244 -5.03 -9.48 8.99
C GLN A 244 -4.76 -10.86 8.37
N GLY A 245 -5.70 -11.37 7.56
CA GLY A 245 -5.57 -12.69 6.99
C GLY A 245 -6.84 -13.18 6.33
N ARG A 246 -7.03 -14.50 6.31
CA ARG A 246 -8.24 -15.12 5.82
C ARG A 246 -9.34 -14.99 6.87
N LEU A 247 -10.43 -14.36 6.48
CA LEU A 247 -11.63 -14.20 7.31
C LEU A 247 -12.56 -15.39 7.12
N ASP A 248 -12.97 -15.99 8.21
CA ASP A 248 -14.18 -16.80 8.27
C ASP A 248 -15.37 -15.87 8.56
N PRO A 249 -16.28 -15.66 7.60
CA PRO A 249 -17.36 -14.71 7.76
C PRO A 249 -18.42 -15.14 8.78
N GLU A 250 -18.54 -16.44 9.09
CA GLU A 250 -19.51 -16.97 10.03
C GLU A 250 -19.04 -16.76 11.49
N SER A 251 -17.80 -17.10 11.77
CA SER A 251 -17.21 -16.96 13.12
C SER A 251 -16.59 -15.59 13.38
N GLY A 252 -16.25 -14.82 12.34
CA GLY A 252 -15.49 -13.57 12.44
C GLY A 252 -14.00 -13.78 12.75
N VAL A 253 -13.52 -15.00 12.73
CA VAL A 253 -12.13 -15.35 13.04
C VAL A 253 -11.23 -14.99 11.87
N ILE A 254 -10.11 -14.33 12.17
CA ILE A 254 -9.04 -14.07 11.22
C ILE A 254 -7.95 -15.13 11.42
N THR A 255 -7.73 -15.94 10.38
CA THR A 255 -6.57 -16.83 10.31
C THR A 255 -5.42 -16.08 9.66
N GLU A 256 -4.37 -15.81 10.41
CA GLU A 256 -3.17 -15.16 9.89
C GLU A 256 -2.46 -16.05 8.86
N LEU A 257 -1.78 -15.39 7.92
CA LEU A 257 -1.06 -16.10 6.85
C LEU A 257 0.26 -16.65 7.39
N ARG A 258 0.25 -17.90 7.80
CA ARG A 258 1.43 -18.71 8.11
C ARG A 258 1.64 -19.64 6.94
N HIS A 259 2.77 -19.56 6.30
CA HIS A 259 3.30 -20.32 5.13
C HIS A 259 2.36 -21.23 4.39
#